data_06da79c5c6ee8f487d46fe490acd9ab0
#
_entry.id   06da79c5c6ee8f487d46fe490acd9ab0
#
_cell.length_a   1.000
_cell.length_b   1.000
_cell.length_c   1.000
_cell.angle_alpha   90.00
_cell.angle_beta   90.00
_cell.angle_gamma   90.00
#
_symmetry.space_group_name_H-M   'P 1'
#
loop_
_entity.id
_entity.type
_entity.pdbx_description
1 polymer ?
#
loop_
_entity_poly.entity_id
_entity_poly.type
_entity_poly.pdbx_seq_one_letter_code
_entity_poly.pdbx_strand_id
1 'polypeptide(L)'
;MQTLKDDIRQRIIATARAEFIAHGVRSTSIRTVARKSGISVGSLYNYFSSKDELFCEVLRPLTKALNKHILSHNDEKFLSIDVFSMRQYQIDYIFALLAIIKDFRPELRLLLFDAEGTSLQGYKEKMVDRQMKVGLEYIRLMKERYPHLNADISPFWIRITCSTWITVFCEIVEHEDYSDEDIKVALEQYMDFSMAGWKALLKP
;
A
#
# COMPACT_ATOMS: atom_id res chain seq x y z
N MET A 1 1.47 -8.92 -34.71
CA MET A 1 2.73 -8.23 -34.30
C MET A 1 2.61 -7.55 -32.94
N GLN A 2 1.49 -6.96 -32.58
CA GLN A 2 1.25 -6.36 -31.25
C GLN A 2 1.27 -7.39 -30.12
N THR A 3 0.55 -8.50 -30.25
CA THR A 3 0.51 -9.62 -29.28
C THR A 3 1.90 -10.14 -28.91
N LEU A 4 2.77 -10.39 -29.88
CA LEU A 4 4.13 -10.89 -29.62
C LEU A 4 4.97 -9.89 -28.81
N LYS A 5 4.79 -8.58 -29.04
CA LYS A 5 5.48 -7.53 -28.30
C LYS A 5 4.99 -7.47 -26.85
N ASP A 6 3.69 -7.65 -26.66
CA ASP A 6 3.07 -7.69 -25.32
C ASP A 6 3.49 -8.94 -24.55
N ASP A 7 3.56 -10.10 -25.20
CA ASP A 7 4.04 -11.36 -24.61
C ASP A 7 5.49 -11.24 -24.12
N ILE A 8 6.37 -10.64 -24.93
CA ILE A 8 7.77 -10.40 -24.53
C ILE A 8 7.83 -9.44 -23.34
N ARG A 9 7.04 -8.36 -23.36
CA ARG A 9 6.98 -7.39 -22.27
C ARG A 9 6.56 -8.06 -20.96
N GLN A 10 5.51 -8.89 -20.99
CA GLN A 10 5.03 -9.59 -19.80
C GLN A 10 6.07 -10.62 -19.29
N ARG A 11 6.78 -11.31 -20.19
CA ARG A 11 7.85 -12.23 -19.82
C ARG A 11 9.01 -11.51 -19.14
N ILE A 12 9.39 -10.33 -19.61
CA ILE A 12 10.42 -9.49 -18.96
C ILE A 12 9.98 -9.10 -17.54
N ILE A 13 8.73 -8.63 -17.38
CA ILE A 13 8.16 -8.24 -16.07
C ILE A 13 8.14 -9.42 -15.11
N ALA A 14 7.67 -10.60 -15.55
CA ALA A 14 7.60 -11.80 -14.73
C ALA A 14 9.00 -12.25 -14.29
N THR A 15 9.98 -12.23 -15.22
CA THR A 15 11.37 -12.56 -14.92
C THR A 15 11.98 -11.55 -13.94
N ALA A 16 11.80 -10.28 -14.17
CA ALA A 16 12.30 -9.22 -13.29
C ALA A 16 11.69 -9.34 -11.88
N ARG A 17 10.38 -9.58 -11.79
CA ARG A 17 9.69 -9.83 -10.52
C ARG A 17 10.36 -10.96 -9.73
N ALA A 18 10.60 -12.12 -10.37
CA ALA A 18 11.26 -13.25 -9.73
C ALA A 18 12.69 -12.92 -9.26
N GLU A 19 13.45 -12.18 -10.08
CA GLU A 19 14.83 -11.79 -9.73
C GLU A 19 14.85 -10.75 -8.58
N PHE A 20 13.96 -9.77 -8.61
CA PHE A 20 13.88 -8.77 -7.55
C PHE A 20 13.47 -9.41 -6.21
N ILE A 21 12.50 -10.31 -6.22
CA ILE A 21 12.07 -11.02 -5.00
C ILE A 21 13.19 -11.89 -4.45
N ALA A 22 13.94 -12.59 -5.31
CA ALA A 22 14.98 -13.52 -4.88
C ALA A 22 16.28 -12.84 -4.41
N HIS A 23 16.62 -11.69 -4.99
CA HIS A 23 17.96 -11.08 -4.82
C HIS A 23 17.94 -9.61 -4.41
N GLY A 24 16.78 -9.00 -4.30
CA GLY A 24 16.64 -7.56 -4.10
C GLY A 24 16.88 -6.74 -5.37
N VAL A 25 16.41 -5.48 -5.36
CA VAL A 25 16.54 -4.61 -6.53
C VAL A 25 18.00 -4.21 -6.77
N ARG A 26 18.79 -4.01 -5.71
CA ARG A 26 20.21 -3.58 -5.84
C ARG A 26 21.05 -4.64 -6.53
N SER A 27 20.93 -5.88 -6.10
CA SER A 27 21.75 -7.03 -6.57
C SER A 27 21.29 -7.55 -7.94
N THR A 28 20.07 -7.29 -8.37
CA THR A 28 19.55 -7.71 -9.66
C THR A 28 20.12 -6.87 -10.80
N SER A 29 20.73 -7.54 -11.81
CA SER A 29 21.25 -6.86 -13.00
C SER A 29 20.30 -7.00 -14.20
N ILE A 30 20.21 -5.94 -15.02
CA ILE A 30 19.46 -5.95 -16.29
C ILE A 30 19.95 -7.06 -17.22
N ARG A 31 21.28 -7.36 -17.21
CA ARG A 31 21.85 -8.46 -18.00
C ARG A 31 21.28 -9.82 -17.61
N THR A 32 21.13 -10.06 -16.31
CA THR A 32 20.53 -11.30 -15.78
C THR A 32 19.07 -11.43 -16.21
N VAL A 33 18.29 -10.34 -16.07
CA VAL A 33 16.88 -10.31 -16.49
C VAL A 33 16.75 -10.57 -17.99
N ALA A 34 17.53 -9.88 -18.83
CA ALA A 34 17.50 -10.06 -20.29
C ALA A 34 17.81 -11.52 -20.68
N ARG A 35 18.91 -12.08 -20.15
CA ARG A 35 19.30 -13.48 -20.40
C ARG A 35 18.21 -14.47 -19.99
N LYS A 36 17.64 -14.32 -18.80
CA LYS A 36 16.57 -15.20 -18.30
C LYS A 36 15.26 -15.02 -19.06
N SER A 37 15.01 -13.82 -19.60
CA SER A 37 13.85 -13.55 -20.48
C SER A 37 14.06 -14.01 -21.93
N GLY A 38 15.25 -14.57 -22.28
CA GLY A 38 15.55 -15.05 -23.64
C GLY A 38 15.67 -13.93 -24.68
N ILE A 39 16.14 -12.74 -24.28
CA ILE A 39 16.35 -11.58 -25.17
C ILE A 39 17.72 -10.94 -24.94
N SER A 40 18.15 -10.11 -25.90
CA SER A 40 19.36 -9.30 -25.73
C SER A 40 19.12 -8.12 -24.77
N VAL A 41 20.19 -7.61 -24.15
CA VAL A 41 20.13 -6.41 -23.30
C VAL A 41 19.62 -5.20 -24.09
N GLY A 42 20.05 -5.03 -25.34
CA GLY A 42 19.56 -3.96 -26.22
C GLY A 42 18.07 -4.08 -26.49
N SER A 43 17.57 -5.33 -26.69
CA SER A 43 16.12 -5.56 -26.86
C SER A 43 15.34 -5.21 -25.59
N LEU A 44 15.89 -5.49 -24.40
CA LEU A 44 15.23 -5.11 -23.14
C LEU A 44 15.07 -3.59 -23.02
N TYR A 45 16.09 -2.82 -23.39
CA TYR A 45 16.03 -1.37 -23.35
C TYR A 45 15.02 -0.76 -24.34
N ASN A 46 14.55 -1.51 -25.35
CA ASN A 46 13.41 -1.08 -26.18
C ASN A 46 12.04 -1.16 -25.46
N TYR A 47 11.97 -1.89 -24.35
CA TYR A 47 10.75 -2.02 -23.51
C TYR A 47 10.80 -1.17 -22.26
N PHE A 48 11.97 -1.04 -21.65
CA PHE A 48 12.17 -0.33 -20.38
C PHE A 48 13.46 0.47 -20.44
N SER A 49 13.39 1.79 -20.28
CA SER A 49 14.53 2.70 -20.39
C SER A 49 15.57 2.51 -19.27
N SER A 50 15.17 1.92 -18.15
CA SER A 50 16.03 1.71 -16.99
C SER A 50 15.60 0.53 -16.13
N LYS A 51 16.48 0.10 -15.22
CA LYS A 51 16.12 -0.88 -14.16
C LYS A 51 15.03 -0.32 -13.23
N ASP A 52 15.07 0.97 -12.94
CA ASP A 52 14.08 1.65 -12.11
C ASP A 52 12.69 1.64 -12.76
N GLU A 53 12.58 1.93 -14.06
CA GLU A 53 11.32 1.82 -14.78
C GLU A 53 10.76 0.40 -14.73
N LEU A 54 11.62 -0.61 -14.94
CA LEU A 54 11.22 -2.00 -14.85
C LEU A 54 10.77 -2.37 -13.42
N PHE A 55 11.46 -1.89 -12.39
CA PHE A 55 11.07 -2.09 -11.00
C PHE A 55 9.71 -1.45 -10.69
N CYS A 56 9.50 -0.21 -11.12
CA CYS A 56 8.21 0.47 -10.99
C CYS A 56 7.09 -0.28 -11.70
N GLU A 57 7.37 -0.86 -12.87
CA GLU A 57 6.40 -1.64 -13.63
C GLU A 57 6.03 -2.96 -12.94
N VAL A 58 7.01 -3.65 -12.36
CA VAL A 58 6.78 -4.85 -11.53
C VAL A 58 5.88 -4.53 -10.33
N LEU A 59 6.10 -3.39 -9.67
CA LEU A 59 5.33 -2.99 -8.49
C LEU A 59 4.04 -2.22 -8.81
N ARG A 60 3.74 -1.94 -10.08
CA ARG A 60 2.54 -1.18 -10.49
C ARG A 60 1.23 -1.79 -10.03
N PRO A 61 0.98 -3.12 -10.10
CA PRO A 61 -0.25 -3.71 -9.58
C PRO A 61 -0.44 -3.44 -8.10
N LEU A 62 0.61 -3.64 -7.28
CA LEU A 62 0.61 -3.37 -5.85
C LEU A 62 0.34 -1.88 -5.56
N THR A 63 1.11 -0.97 -6.18
CA THR A 63 0.97 0.47 -5.91
C THR A 63 -0.41 1.00 -6.30
N LYS A 64 -1.04 0.45 -7.34
CA LYS A 64 -2.43 0.73 -7.70
C LYS A 64 -3.40 0.22 -6.64
N ALA A 65 -3.21 -1.01 -6.12
CA ALA A 65 -4.07 -1.58 -5.08
C ALA A 65 -3.99 -0.76 -3.79
N LEU A 66 -2.77 -0.42 -3.34
CA LEU A 66 -2.56 0.43 -2.16
C LEU A 66 -3.20 1.82 -2.33
N ASN A 67 -3.02 2.45 -3.49
CA ASN A 67 -3.62 3.74 -3.77
C ASN A 67 -5.15 3.68 -3.74
N LYS A 68 -5.74 2.66 -4.35
CA LYS A 68 -7.19 2.45 -4.32
C LYS A 68 -7.69 2.26 -2.90
N HIS A 69 -6.99 1.45 -2.09
CA HIS A 69 -7.34 1.19 -0.69
C HIS A 69 -7.29 2.49 0.15
N ILE A 70 -6.22 3.28 0.04
CA ILE A 70 -6.10 4.55 0.76
C ILE A 70 -7.22 5.53 0.37
N LEU A 71 -7.51 5.66 -0.92
CA LEU A 71 -8.54 6.58 -1.40
C LEU A 71 -9.96 6.14 -1.02
N SER A 72 -10.21 4.83 -0.90
CA SER A 72 -11.53 4.30 -0.52
C SER A 72 -11.95 4.71 0.90
N HIS A 73 -11.04 5.23 1.73
CA HIS A 73 -11.38 5.78 3.04
C HIS A 73 -12.42 6.90 2.98
N ASN A 74 -12.46 7.66 1.88
CA ASN A 74 -13.42 8.74 1.66
C ASN A 74 -14.61 8.34 0.80
N ASP A 75 -14.82 7.04 0.56
CA ASP A 75 -16.02 6.56 -0.12
C ASP A 75 -17.27 6.91 0.70
N GLU A 76 -18.38 7.21 0.00
CA GLU A 76 -19.64 7.66 0.60
C GLU A 76 -20.12 6.77 1.77
N LYS A 77 -19.91 5.46 1.67
CA LYS A 77 -20.28 4.51 2.73
C LYS A 77 -19.54 4.72 4.06
N PHE A 78 -18.35 5.33 4.03
CA PHE A 78 -17.56 5.64 5.23
C PHE A 78 -17.79 7.06 5.75
N LEU A 79 -18.49 7.91 5.01
CA LEU A 79 -18.85 9.27 5.42
C LEU A 79 -20.15 9.26 6.26
N SER A 80 -20.16 8.45 7.32
CA SER A 80 -21.28 8.32 8.26
C SER A 80 -20.77 8.22 9.69
N ILE A 81 -21.51 8.81 10.65
CA ILE A 81 -21.23 8.60 12.08
C ILE A 81 -21.41 7.15 12.52
N ASP A 82 -22.13 6.33 11.73
CA ASP A 82 -22.31 4.91 12.00
C ASP A 82 -20.99 4.12 11.93
N VAL A 83 -19.96 4.63 11.24
CA VAL A 83 -18.63 4.00 11.20
C VAL A 83 -18.01 3.84 12.59
N PHE A 84 -18.41 4.69 13.56
CA PHE A 84 -17.94 4.62 14.95
C PHE A 84 -18.67 3.58 15.80
N SER A 85 -19.76 2.98 15.29
CA SER A 85 -20.59 2.00 16.01
C SER A 85 -20.80 0.69 15.26
N MET A 86 -20.71 0.70 13.92
CA MET A 86 -20.94 -0.50 13.10
C MET A 86 -19.64 -1.22 12.79
N ARG A 87 -19.41 -2.34 13.49
CA ARG A 87 -18.22 -3.18 13.33
C ARG A 87 -18.01 -3.68 11.89
N GLN A 88 -19.06 -3.80 11.08
CA GLN A 88 -18.96 -4.31 9.72
C GLN A 88 -18.05 -3.44 8.82
N TYR A 89 -18.08 -2.11 8.95
CA TYR A 89 -17.20 -1.22 8.19
C TYR A 89 -15.72 -1.46 8.51
N GLN A 90 -15.41 -1.73 9.78
CA GLN A 90 -14.04 -2.01 10.24
C GLN A 90 -13.57 -3.36 9.69
N ILE A 91 -14.43 -4.36 9.76
CA ILE A 91 -14.17 -5.71 9.23
C ILE A 91 -13.89 -5.65 7.72
N ASP A 92 -14.72 -4.97 6.94
CA ASP A 92 -14.54 -4.83 5.49
C ASP A 92 -13.21 -4.16 5.14
N TYR A 93 -12.79 -3.14 5.91
CA TYR A 93 -11.51 -2.47 5.72
C TYR A 93 -10.32 -3.39 6.02
N ILE A 94 -10.38 -4.15 7.11
CA ILE A 94 -9.37 -5.15 7.49
C ILE A 94 -9.25 -6.23 6.40
N PHE A 95 -10.36 -6.81 5.95
CA PHE A 95 -10.31 -7.85 4.91
C PHE A 95 -9.74 -7.35 3.59
N ALA A 96 -10.06 -6.12 3.19
CA ALA A 96 -9.47 -5.52 1.99
C ALA A 96 -7.94 -5.36 2.11
N LEU A 97 -7.46 -4.98 3.29
CA LEU A 97 -6.03 -4.87 3.56
C LEU A 97 -5.34 -6.24 3.59
N LEU A 98 -5.93 -7.21 4.29
CA LEU A 98 -5.39 -8.59 4.34
C LEU A 98 -5.30 -9.22 2.96
N ALA A 99 -6.27 -8.96 2.07
CA ALA A 99 -6.22 -9.41 0.68
C ALA A 99 -5.01 -8.82 -0.06
N ILE A 100 -4.74 -7.52 0.11
CA ILE A 100 -3.56 -6.88 -0.50
C ILE A 100 -2.27 -7.51 0.04
N ILE A 101 -2.18 -7.73 1.35
CA ILE A 101 -1.00 -8.35 1.98
C ILE A 101 -0.80 -9.77 1.43
N LYS A 102 -1.85 -10.57 1.38
CA LYS A 102 -1.81 -11.96 0.88
C LYS A 102 -1.38 -12.02 -0.58
N ASP A 103 -1.95 -11.16 -1.43
CA ASP A 103 -1.70 -11.20 -2.88
C ASP A 103 -0.32 -10.64 -3.26
N PHE A 104 0.23 -9.72 -2.43
CA PHE A 104 1.41 -8.93 -2.78
C PHE A 104 2.51 -8.91 -1.71
N ARG A 105 2.53 -9.84 -0.74
CA ARG A 105 3.52 -9.79 0.35
C ARG A 105 4.97 -9.69 -0.12
N PRO A 106 5.44 -10.45 -1.12
CA PRO A 106 6.82 -10.31 -1.61
C PRO A 106 7.11 -8.93 -2.22
N GLU A 107 6.16 -8.37 -2.98
CA GLU A 107 6.29 -7.04 -3.56
C GLU A 107 6.18 -5.93 -2.51
N LEU A 108 5.39 -6.13 -1.47
CA LEU A 108 5.32 -5.23 -0.32
C LEU A 108 6.67 -5.17 0.38
N ARG A 109 7.34 -6.30 0.58
CA ARG A 109 8.69 -6.33 1.16
C ARG A 109 9.68 -5.56 0.30
N LEU A 110 9.66 -5.73 -1.02
CA LEU A 110 10.50 -4.95 -1.94
C LEU A 110 10.21 -3.45 -1.83
N LEU A 111 8.93 -3.06 -1.83
CA LEU A 111 8.50 -1.67 -1.83
C LEU A 111 8.85 -0.96 -0.52
N LEU A 112 8.63 -1.63 0.60
CA LEU A 112 8.74 -1.03 1.93
C LEU A 112 10.16 -1.10 2.51
N PHE A 113 10.95 -2.11 2.13
CA PHE A 113 12.24 -2.38 2.78
C PHE A 113 13.43 -2.46 1.83
N ASP A 114 13.24 -2.63 0.51
CA ASP A 114 14.33 -2.83 -0.45
C ASP A 114 14.28 -1.90 -1.67
N ALA A 115 13.51 -0.81 -1.61
CA ALA A 115 13.39 0.16 -2.71
C ALA A 115 14.50 1.22 -2.73
N GLU A 116 15.56 1.10 -1.93
CA GLU A 116 16.64 2.08 -1.86
C GLU A 116 17.38 2.21 -3.20
N GLY A 117 17.66 3.45 -3.60
CA GLY A 117 18.28 3.78 -4.89
C GLY A 117 17.32 3.73 -6.09
N THR A 118 16.02 3.61 -5.86
CA THR A 118 14.98 3.69 -6.90
C THR A 118 14.09 4.93 -6.71
N SER A 119 13.27 5.26 -7.70
CA SER A 119 12.25 6.31 -7.61
C SER A 119 11.15 6.02 -6.57
N LEU A 120 11.03 4.76 -6.12
CA LEU A 120 10.12 4.33 -5.06
C LEU A 120 10.75 4.40 -3.67
N GLN A 121 12.00 4.81 -3.54
CA GLN A 121 12.63 5.05 -2.25
C GLN A 121 11.79 5.99 -1.38
N GLY A 122 11.71 5.68 -0.08
CA GLY A 122 10.90 6.45 0.88
C GLY A 122 9.40 6.29 0.69
N TYR A 123 8.94 5.16 0.12
CA TYR A 123 7.50 4.93 -0.14
C TYR A 123 6.66 4.96 1.14
N LYS A 124 7.19 4.50 2.28
CA LYS A 124 6.52 4.58 3.60
C LYS A 124 6.10 6.03 3.90
N GLU A 125 7.01 6.97 3.76
CA GLU A 125 6.74 8.39 3.99
C GLU A 125 5.71 8.95 3.01
N LYS A 126 5.81 8.57 1.72
CA LYS A 126 4.80 8.93 0.70
C LYS A 126 3.41 8.37 1.05
N MET A 127 3.33 7.20 1.68
CA MET A 127 2.06 6.64 2.17
C MET A 127 1.51 7.46 3.34
N VAL A 128 2.34 7.82 4.33
CA VAL A 128 1.95 8.68 5.45
C VAL A 128 1.39 10.01 4.95
N ASP A 129 2.11 10.68 4.06
CA ASP A 129 1.69 11.98 3.49
C ASP A 129 0.36 11.87 2.73
N ARG A 130 0.18 10.79 1.98
CA ARG A 130 -1.07 10.55 1.25
C ARG A 130 -2.23 10.28 2.19
N GLN A 131 -2.02 9.42 3.18
CA GLN A 131 -3.03 9.07 4.17
C GLN A 131 -3.43 10.28 5.02
N MET A 132 -2.46 11.12 5.36
CA MET A 132 -2.73 12.40 6.05
C MET A 132 -3.65 13.31 5.21
N LYS A 133 -3.38 13.47 3.91
CA LYS A 133 -4.25 14.26 3.02
C LYS A 133 -5.68 13.70 2.96
N VAL A 134 -5.80 12.38 2.83
CA VAL A 134 -7.12 11.71 2.80
C VAL A 134 -7.84 11.87 4.15
N GLY A 135 -7.14 11.74 5.27
CA GLY A 135 -7.70 11.90 6.62
C GLY A 135 -8.16 13.34 6.91
N LEU A 136 -7.39 14.34 6.50
CA LEU A 136 -7.79 15.76 6.62
C LEU A 136 -9.05 16.03 5.80
N GLU A 137 -9.11 15.53 4.59
CA GLU A 137 -10.30 15.65 3.73
C GLU A 137 -11.50 14.92 4.32
N TYR A 138 -11.31 13.73 4.89
CA TYR A 138 -12.34 12.99 5.60
C TYR A 138 -12.97 13.83 6.73
N ILE A 139 -12.14 14.42 7.58
CA ILE A 139 -12.62 15.27 8.70
C ILE A 139 -13.41 16.47 8.17
N ARG A 140 -12.95 17.09 7.07
CA ARG A 140 -13.66 18.21 6.43
C ARG A 140 -15.04 17.78 5.94
N LEU A 141 -15.12 16.67 5.18
CA LEU A 141 -16.37 16.12 4.64
C LEU A 141 -17.33 15.72 5.76
N MET A 142 -16.81 15.07 6.82
CA MET A 142 -17.61 14.69 7.97
C MET A 142 -18.17 15.93 8.72
N LYS A 143 -17.38 16.99 8.86
CA LYS A 143 -17.85 18.24 9.48
C LYS A 143 -18.93 18.95 8.65
N GLU A 144 -18.82 18.92 7.34
CA GLU A 144 -19.86 19.47 6.45
C GLU A 144 -21.17 18.68 6.56
N ARG A 145 -21.08 17.37 6.64
CA ARG A 145 -22.25 16.49 6.76
C ARG A 145 -22.87 16.47 8.16
N TYR A 146 -22.02 16.59 9.19
CA TYR A 146 -22.39 16.55 10.59
C TYR A 146 -21.79 17.75 11.35
N PRO A 147 -22.44 18.92 11.31
CA PRO A 147 -21.89 20.18 11.88
C PRO A 147 -21.58 20.15 13.37
N HIS A 148 -22.14 19.20 14.13
CA HIS A 148 -21.88 19.04 15.56
C HIS A 148 -20.54 18.37 15.87
N LEU A 149 -19.93 17.64 14.90
CA LEU A 149 -18.65 16.98 15.12
C LEU A 149 -17.55 17.99 15.48
N ASN A 150 -16.66 17.59 16.38
CA ASN A 150 -15.43 18.34 16.60
C ASN A 150 -14.43 18.07 15.46
N ALA A 151 -14.14 19.08 14.66
CA ALA A 151 -13.14 19.01 13.59
C ALA A 151 -11.83 19.73 13.95
N ASP A 152 -11.72 20.28 15.16
CA ASP A 152 -10.50 20.91 15.66
C ASP A 152 -9.51 19.84 16.14
N ILE A 153 -8.99 19.09 15.16
CA ILE A 153 -8.00 18.02 15.36
C ILE A 153 -6.65 18.51 14.82
N SER A 154 -5.63 18.44 15.68
CA SER A 154 -4.26 18.84 15.30
C SER A 154 -3.79 18.08 14.05
N PRO A 155 -3.34 18.75 12.98
CA PRO A 155 -2.73 18.10 11.83
C PRO A 155 -1.52 17.25 12.20
N PHE A 156 -0.78 17.64 13.23
CA PHE A 156 0.34 16.86 13.76
C PHE A 156 -0.13 15.55 14.39
N TRP A 157 -1.27 15.56 15.10
CA TRP A 157 -1.88 14.34 15.62
C TRP A 157 -2.32 13.40 14.49
N ILE A 158 -2.94 13.93 13.42
CA ILE A 158 -3.31 13.14 12.24
C ILE A 158 -2.07 12.50 11.62
N ARG A 159 -0.97 13.24 11.51
CA ARG A 159 0.31 12.67 11.02
C ARG A 159 0.80 11.53 11.91
N ILE A 160 0.76 11.69 13.23
CA ILE A 160 1.17 10.64 14.18
C ILE A 160 0.32 9.38 13.97
N THR A 161 -1.00 9.51 13.89
CA THR A 161 -1.90 8.35 13.70
C THR A 161 -1.67 7.67 12.36
N CYS A 162 -1.44 8.42 11.27
CA CYS A 162 -1.06 7.86 9.98
C CYS A 162 0.28 7.11 10.05
N SER A 163 1.29 7.67 10.71
CA SER A 163 2.60 7.02 10.89
C SER A 163 2.47 5.74 11.71
N THR A 164 1.68 5.76 12.78
CA THR A 164 1.41 4.57 13.61
C THR A 164 0.75 3.47 12.78
N TRP A 165 -0.25 3.82 11.95
CA TRP A 165 -0.90 2.86 11.07
C TRP A 165 0.07 2.23 10.06
N ILE A 166 0.93 3.05 9.42
CA ILE A 166 1.95 2.53 8.51
C ILE A 166 2.95 1.64 9.23
N THR A 167 3.30 1.94 10.49
CA THR A 167 4.14 1.06 11.31
C THR A 167 3.47 -0.29 11.54
N VAL A 168 2.20 -0.32 11.97
CA VAL A 168 1.43 -1.56 12.14
C VAL A 168 1.40 -2.36 10.83
N PHE A 169 1.16 -1.69 9.70
CA PHE A 169 1.17 -2.33 8.39
C PHE A 169 2.54 -2.95 8.04
N CYS A 170 3.64 -2.24 8.33
CA CYS A 170 4.99 -2.74 8.10
C CYS A 170 5.31 -3.96 8.97
N GLU A 171 4.93 -3.96 10.25
CA GLU A 171 5.10 -5.10 11.17
C GLU A 171 4.41 -6.35 10.61
N ILE A 172 3.17 -6.22 10.13
CA ILE A 172 2.43 -7.35 9.54
C ILE A 172 3.11 -7.88 8.27
N VAL A 173 3.67 -6.99 7.43
CA VAL A 173 4.37 -7.40 6.20
C VAL A 173 5.70 -8.08 6.49
N GLU A 174 6.42 -7.62 7.52
CA GLU A 174 7.77 -8.10 7.88
C GLU A 174 7.72 -9.45 8.58
N HIS A 175 6.75 -9.65 9.47
CA HIS A 175 6.60 -10.86 10.28
C HIS A 175 5.74 -11.92 9.57
N GLU A 176 6.41 -12.95 9.02
CA GLU A 176 5.75 -14.07 8.33
C GLU A 176 5.42 -15.25 9.28
N ASP A 177 5.87 -15.19 10.53
CA ASP A 177 5.71 -16.19 11.57
C ASP A 177 4.33 -16.15 12.25
N TYR A 178 3.58 -15.05 12.10
CA TYR A 178 2.20 -14.96 12.58
C TYR A 178 1.21 -15.54 11.57
N SER A 179 0.22 -16.30 12.08
CA SER A 179 -0.85 -16.81 11.24
C SER A 179 -1.81 -15.70 10.77
N ASP A 180 -2.54 -15.94 9.68
CA ASP A 180 -3.56 -15.01 9.19
C ASP A 180 -4.62 -14.68 10.29
N GLU A 181 -4.92 -15.62 11.17
CA GLU A 181 -5.86 -15.41 12.29
C GLU A 181 -5.23 -14.52 13.38
N ASP A 182 -3.96 -14.71 13.74
CA ASP A 182 -3.27 -13.84 14.70
C ASP A 182 -3.22 -12.40 14.19
N ILE A 183 -2.90 -12.22 12.91
CA ILE A 183 -2.86 -10.91 12.26
C ILE A 183 -4.26 -10.26 12.26
N LYS A 184 -5.29 -11.03 11.95
CA LYS A 184 -6.68 -10.56 11.96
C LYS A 184 -7.10 -10.09 13.37
N VAL A 185 -6.83 -10.90 14.39
CA VAL A 185 -7.13 -10.55 15.79
C VAL A 185 -6.40 -9.26 16.19
N ALA A 186 -5.10 -9.13 15.86
CA ALA A 186 -4.33 -7.94 16.16
C ALA A 186 -4.90 -6.69 15.45
N LEU A 187 -5.31 -6.83 14.19
CA LEU A 187 -5.96 -5.73 13.45
C LEU A 187 -7.33 -5.36 14.03
N GLU A 188 -8.13 -6.32 14.44
CA GLU A 188 -9.42 -6.06 15.11
C GLU A 188 -9.20 -5.28 16.42
N GLN A 189 -8.25 -5.69 17.25
CA GLN A 189 -7.88 -4.98 18.48
C GLN A 189 -7.36 -3.56 18.22
N TYR A 190 -6.50 -3.40 17.20
CA TYR A 190 -6.02 -2.09 16.78
C TYR A 190 -7.15 -1.18 16.32
N MET A 191 -8.11 -1.71 15.56
CA MET A 191 -9.28 -0.94 15.10
C MET A 191 -10.19 -0.54 16.26
N ASP A 192 -10.48 -1.43 17.20
CA ASP A 192 -11.27 -1.12 18.39
C ASP A 192 -10.62 -0.01 19.21
N PHE A 193 -9.30 -0.08 19.43
CA PHE A 193 -8.52 0.97 20.09
C PHE A 193 -8.57 2.29 19.33
N SER A 194 -8.34 2.25 18.02
CA SER A 194 -8.32 3.44 17.16
C SER A 194 -9.69 4.11 17.10
N MET A 195 -10.78 3.32 16.92
CA MET A 195 -12.14 3.84 16.86
C MET A 195 -12.58 4.47 18.17
N ALA A 196 -12.22 3.89 19.31
CA ALA A 196 -12.50 4.49 20.63
C ALA A 196 -11.82 5.86 20.75
N GLY A 197 -10.56 5.98 20.33
CA GLY A 197 -9.82 7.24 20.30
C GLY A 197 -10.46 8.29 19.38
N TRP A 198 -10.80 7.92 18.14
CA TRP A 198 -11.44 8.82 17.18
C TRP A 198 -12.83 9.26 17.66
N LYS A 199 -13.62 8.36 18.25
CA LYS A 199 -14.92 8.69 18.85
C LYS A 199 -14.77 9.72 19.97
N ALA A 200 -13.75 9.58 20.81
CA ALA A 200 -13.49 10.56 21.89
C ALA A 200 -13.09 11.94 21.34
N LEU A 201 -12.33 12.00 20.23
CA LEU A 201 -11.87 13.24 19.62
C LEU A 201 -12.96 13.95 18.81
N LEU A 202 -13.66 13.23 17.94
CA LEU A 202 -14.67 13.79 17.03
C LEU A 202 -16.00 14.07 17.71
N LYS A 203 -16.32 13.37 18.82
CA LYS A 203 -17.58 13.51 19.60
C LYS A 203 -18.82 13.38 18.69
N PRO A 204 -18.96 12.24 17.95
CA PRO A 204 -20.06 12.01 17.03
C PRO A 204 -21.42 11.90 17.73
#